data_34b7cd757597470aa1683c7622024dfc
#
_entry.id   34b7cd757597470aa1683c7622024dfc
#
_cell.length_a   1.000
_cell.length_b   1.000
_cell.length_c   1.000
_cell.angle_alpha   90.00
_cell.angle_beta   90.00
_cell.angle_gamma   90.00
#
_symmetry.space_group_name_H-M   'P 1'
#
loop_
_entity.id
_entity.type
_entity.pdbx_description
1 polymer ?
#
loop_
_entity_poly.entity_id
_entity_poly.type
_entity_poly.pdbx_seq_one_letter_code
_entity_poly.pdbx_strand_id
1 'polypeptide(L)'
;VATLAAPDMIDPITASLESLWWDRPYTLTGVDIGAGSAKLHLISSFGAQQDVELRTDDQTMVSRLVMDTHKPVINSWQDVDAALERTGARYSWAVSKVNDGSCAKVAGTNTADSLPLASIFKTYVLYAVEDAIRAGTLGWGDLLTITAEAKKLGSSGFDELPPGTQISVRQAAGKMIATSDNMATDLLIGRLGTQAVERALVSAGHHDPASMTPFPTMRQIFAVGWGNPDVREQWKSASPSDRAVLLRETNARPYQPDPERTRSPGSAYGAEWYGSAEDICRVHARLQRNAVGPAAPVRDIMAEEPGIDLDRRDWPYIGAKAGNLPGDLTFSWYAEDRTGQAWVVSFQLNWPRYHSPNAGGWVMTIIKQVFGMLPR
;
A
#
# COMPACT_ATOMS: atom_id res chain seq x y z
N VAL A 1 9.46 -21.32 -22.63
CA VAL A 1 10.54 -21.50 -21.63
C VAL A 1 11.10 -22.91 -21.74
N ALA A 2 10.27 -23.96 -21.62
CA ALA A 2 10.71 -25.37 -21.57
C ALA A 2 11.63 -25.85 -22.72
N THR A 3 11.62 -25.16 -23.86
CA THR A 3 12.49 -25.46 -25.01
C THR A 3 13.81 -24.70 -25.04
N LEU A 4 13.97 -23.73 -24.13
CA LEU A 4 15.11 -22.81 -24.10
C LEU A 4 15.87 -22.82 -22.78
N ALA A 5 15.25 -23.31 -21.71
CA ALA A 5 15.83 -23.34 -20.36
C ALA A 5 16.29 -24.75 -19.98
N ALA A 6 17.38 -24.84 -19.25
CA ALA A 6 17.79 -26.08 -18.58
C ALA A 6 16.67 -26.60 -17.67
N PRO A 7 16.47 -27.91 -17.51
CA PRO A 7 15.30 -28.44 -16.81
C PRO A 7 15.07 -27.94 -15.40
N ASP A 8 16.12 -27.72 -14.63
CA ASP A 8 16.11 -27.19 -13.27
C ASP A 8 15.88 -25.65 -13.20
N MET A 9 15.99 -24.96 -14.35
CA MET A 9 15.80 -23.51 -14.48
C MET A 9 14.44 -23.12 -15.06
N ILE A 10 13.59 -24.06 -15.44
CA ILE A 10 12.29 -23.77 -16.07
C ILE A 10 11.42 -22.91 -15.15
N ASP A 11 11.21 -23.32 -13.90
CA ASP A 11 10.34 -22.61 -12.96
C ASP A 11 10.92 -21.25 -12.54
N PRO A 12 12.21 -21.12 -12.13
CA PRO A 12 12.82 -19.83 -11.82
C PRO A 12 12.78 -18.84 -12.99
N ILE A 13 13.04 -19.28 -14.22
CA ILE A 13 13.00 -18.44 -15.41
C ILE A 13 11.56 -18.03 -15.71
N THR A 14 10.60 -18.93 -15.58
CA THR A 14 9.18 -18.63 -15.80
C THR A 14 8.71 -17.55 -14.83
N ALA A 15 9.03 -17.67 -13.54
CA ALA A 15 8.68 -16.65 -12.55
C ALA A 15 9.32 -15.28 -12.85
N SER A 16 10.60 -15.27 -13.26
CA SER A 16 11.28 -14.04 -13.66
C SER A 16 10.63 -13.38 -14.88
N LEU A 17 10.29 -14.18 -15.90
CA LEU A 17 9.60 -13.70 -17.10
C LEU A 17 8.18 -13.20 -16.81
N GLU A 18 7.49 -13.77 -15.82
CA GLU A 18 6.18 -13.28 -15.40
C GLU A 18 6.27 -11.86 -14.81
N SER A 19 7.28 -11.60 -13.98
CA SER A 19 7.54 -10.24 -13.49
C SER A 19 7.85 -9.27 -14.64
N LEU A 20 8.72 -9.66 -15.57
CA LEU A 20 9.04 -8.87 -16.75
C LEU A 20 7.80 -8.60 -17.61
N TRP A 21 6.90 -9.56 -17.74
CA TRP A 21 5.65 -9.40 -18.51
C TRP A 21 4.78 -8.26 -17.98
N TRP A 22 4.69 -8.08 -16.68
CA TRP A 22 3.85 -7.03 -16.07
C TRP A 22 4.49 -5.65 -16.13
N ASP A 23 5.82 -5.57 -16.23
CA ASP A 23 6.57 -4.30 -16.28
C ASP A 23 6.90 -3.84 -17.71
N ARG A 24 6.36 -4.52 -18.74
CA ARG A 24 6.46 -4.10 -20.15
C ARG A 24 5.61 -2.86 -20.45
N PRO A 25 5.86 -2.09 -21.56
CA PRO A 25 6.94 -2.34 -22.50
C PRO A 25 8.31 -2.03 -21.92
N TYR A 26 9.33 -2.69 -22.48
CA TYR A 26 10.72 -2.37 -22.21
C TYR A 26 11.34 -1.65 -23.40
N THR A 27 12.19 -0.68 -23.12
CA THR A 27 13.06 -0.09 -24.14
C THR A 27 14.44 -0.73 -24.02
N LEU A 28 14.89 -1.41 -25.06
CA LEU A 28 16.27 -1.95 -25.15
C LEU A 28 17.22 -0.79 -25.46
N THR A 29 18.20 -0.55 -24.58
CA THR A 29 19.19 0.52 -24.71
C THR A 29 20.57 0.01 -25.09
N GLY A 30 20.85 -1.28 -24.90
CA GLY A 30 22.11 -1.90 -25.23
C GLY A 30 22.10 -3.41 -25.03
N VAL A 31 23.05 -4.09 -25.67
CA VAL A 31 23.28 -5.52 -25.53
C VAL A 31 24.79 -5.78 -25.51
N ASP A 32 25.27 -6.46 -24.47
CA ASP A 32 26.61 -7.01 -24.40
C ASP A 32 26.54 -8.51 -24.67
N ILE A 33 27.33 -9.01 -25.62
CA ILE A 33 27.36 -10.42 -26.01
C ILE A 33 28.73 -11.00 -25.67
N GLY A 34 28.73 -12.11 -24.90
CA GLY A 34 29.90 -12.91 -24.57
C GLY A 34 29.73 -14.36 -25.05
N ALA A 35 30.78 -15.19 -24.88
CA ALA A 35 30.71 -16.61 -25.16
C ALA A 35 29.75 -17.27 -24.14
N GLY A 36 28.59 -17.75 -24.61
CA GLY A 36 27.57 -18.37 -23.77
C GLY A 36 26.88 -17.42 -22.78
N SER A 37 26.92 -16.09 -23.04
CA SER A 37 26.24 -15.11 -22.20
C SER A 37 25.76 -13.91 -23.00
N ALA A 38 24.69 -13.26 -22.50
CA ALA A 38 24.25 -11.96 -22.99
C ALA A 38 23.76 -11.12 -21.81
N LYS A 39 24.00 -9.81 -21.87
CA LYS A 39 23.45 -8.85 -20.95
C LYS A 39 22.63 -7.81 -21.73
N LEU A 40 21.36 -7.71 -21.40
CA LEU A 40 20.43 -6.74 -21.99
C LEU A 40 20.31 -5.54 -21.06
N HIS A 41 20.50 -4.34 -21.58
CA HIS A 41 20.24 -3.09 -20.85
C HIS A 41 18.87 -2.58 -21.23
N LEU A 42 17.97 -2.49 -20.26
CA LEU A 42 16.56 -2.21 -20.46
C LEU A 42 16.12 -1.00 -19.64
N ILE A 43 15.08 -0.32 -20.12
CA ILE A 43 14.28 0.61 -19.30
C ILE A 43 12.86 0.01 -19.22
N SER A 44 12.36 -0.23 -18.03
CA SER A 44 11.02 -0.73 -17.78
C SER A 44 9.95 0.33 -18.01
N SER A 45 8.68 -0.07 -18.10
CA SER A 45 7.55 0.86 -18.26
C SER A 45 7.35 1.82 -17.07
N PHE A 46 7.94 1.53 -15.92
CA PHE A 46 7.97 2.45 -14.77
C PHE A 46 9.30 3.22 -14.66
N GLY A 47 10.09 3.29 -15.73
CA GLY A 47 11.27 4.14 -15.86
C GLY A 47 12.55 3.64 -15.17
N ALA A 48 12.55 2.45 -14.59
CA ALA A 48 13.73 1.86 -13.99
C ALA A 48 14.67 1.30 -15.04
N GLN A 49 15.97 1.62 -14.93
CA GLN A 49 17.03 0.93 -15.66
C GLN A 49 17.23 -0.46 -15.07
N GLN A 50 17.30 -1.46 -15.93
CA GLN A 50 17.44 -2.86 -15.54
C GLN A 50 18.44 -3.56 -16.45
N ASP A 51 19.26 -4.40 -15.86
CA ASP A 51 20.12 -5.32 -16.57
C ASP A 51 19.56 -6.73 -16.46
N VAL A 52 19.38 -7.41 -17.60
CA VAL A 52 18.99 -8.82 -17.63
C VAL A 52 20.17 -9.63 -18.17
N GLU A 53 20.82 -10.39 -17.30
CA GLU A 53 21.92 -11.28 -17.65
C GLU A 53 21.38 -12.69 -17.91
N LEU A 54 21.73 -13.21 -19.09
CA LEU A 54 21.46 -14.57 -19.53
C LEU A 54 22.77 -15.34 -19.65
N ARG A 55 22.78 -16.61 -19.23
CA ARG A 55 23.87 -17.55 -19.51
C ARG A 55 23.32 -18.84 -20.05
N THR A 56 24.07 -19.49 -20.95
CA THR A 56 23.75 -20.81 -21.47
C THR A 56 24.77 -21.83 -20.95
N ASP A 57 24.31 -23.09 -20.86
CA ASP A 57 25.16 -24.26 -20.64
C ASP A 57 25.80 -24.76 -21.93
N ASP A 58 26.55 -25.87 -21.86
CA ASP A 58 27.23 -26.52 -22.99
C ASP A 58 26.24 -27.05 -24.05
N GLN A 59 24.96 -27.19 -23.72
CA GLN A 59 23.88 -27.59 -24.62
C GLN A 59 23.13 -26.40 -25.22
N THR A 60 23.64 -25.16 -24.99
CA THR A 60 23.01 -23.90 -25.41
C THR A 60 21.64 -23.61 -24.76
N MET A 61 21.33 -24.30 -23.66
CA MET A 61 20.13 -24.04 -22.89
C MET A 61 20.39 -22.93 -21.86
N VAL A 62 19.41 -22.05 -21.61
CA VAL A 62 19.52 -21.00 -20.60
C VAL A 62 19.63 -21.65 -19.22
N SER A 63 20.80 -21.53 -18.61
CA SER A 63 21.16 -22.06 -17.30
C SER A 63 21.13 -21.00 -16.19
N ARG A 64 21.01 -19.73 -16.56
CA ARG A 64 20.90 -18.60 -15.61
C ARG A 64 20.18 -17.43 -16.26
N LEU A 65 19.27 -16.82 -15.50
CA LEU A 65 18.65 -15.53 -15.77
C LEU A 65 18.66 -14.72 -14.48
N VAL A 66 19.29 -13.54 -14.51
CA VAL A 66 19.33 -12.62 -13.38
C VAL A 66 18.90 -11.25 -13.86
N MET A 67 18.02 -10.61 -13.10
CA MET A 67 17.60 -9.23 -13.32
C MET A 67 18.14 -8.37 -12.19
N ASP A 68 18.88 -7.33 -12.53
CA ASP A 68 19.33 -6.29 -11.62
C ASP A 68 18.65 -4.96 -11.97
N THR A 69 18.01 -4.35 -10.97
CA THR A 69 17.31 -3.08 -11.14
C THR A 69 18.15 -1.96 -10.53
N HIS A 70 18.55 -1.02 -11.36
CA HIS A 70 19.41 0.08 -10.93
C HIS A 70 18.63 1.08 -10.08
N LYS A 71 19.23 1.47 -8.97
CA LYS A 71 18.68 2.52 -8.11
C LYS A 71 18.85 3.88 -8.80
N PRO A 72 17.82 4.74 -8.81
CA PRO A 72 17.99 6.11 -9.25
C PRO A 72 18.92 6.87 -8.26
N VAL A 73 19.62 7.87 -8.75
CA VAL A 73 20.40 8.77 -7.89
C VAL A 73 19.52 9.94 -7.51
N ILE A 74 19.31 10.14 -6.22
CA ILE A 74 18.45 11.18 -5.64
C ILE A 74 19.32 12.04 -4.70
N ASN A 75 19.62 13.27 -5.11
CA ASN A 75 20.41 14.24 -4.35
C ASN A 75 19.62 15.51 -4.04
N SER A 76 18.45 15.68 -4.65
CA SER A 76 17.59 16.86 -4.51
C SER A 76 16.12 16.48 -4.60
N TRP A 77 15.23 17.38 -4.19
CA TRP A 77 13.79 17.21 -4.35
C TRP A 77 13.36 17.13 -5.82
N GLN A 78 14.08 17.83 -6.70
CA GLN A 78 13.85 17.75 -8.14
C GLN A 78 14.20 16.37 -8.72
N ASP A 79 15.21 15.68 -8.18
CA ASP A 79 15.52 14.32 -8.60
C ASP A 79 14.40 13.33 -8.21
N VAL A 80 13.72 13.57 -7.07
CA VAL A 80 12.53 12.80 -6.67
C VAL A 80 11.43 12.96 -7.72
N ASP A 81 11.10 14.20 -8.09
CA ASP A 81 10.08 14.47 -9.11
C ASP A 81 10.45 13.84 -10.45
N ALA A 82 11.68 14.06 -10.91
CA ALA A 82 12.16 13.51 -12.17
C ALA A 82 12.17 11.97 -12.19
N ALA A 83 12.39 11.33 -11.06
CA ALA A 83 12.29 9.87 -10.93
C ALA A 83 10.84 9.39 -10.98
N LEU A 84 9.93 10.07 -10.27
CA LEU A 84 8.52 9.71 -10.24
C LEU A 84 7.80 10.00 -11.57
N GLU A 85 8.12 11.10 -12.25
CA GLU A 85 7.58 11.41 -13.59
C GLU A 85 7.88 10.29 -14.60
N ARG A 86 9.10 9.72 -14.55
CA ARG A 86 9.48 8.60 -15.44
C ARG A 86 8.63 7.36 -15.23
N THR A 87 7.96 7.21 -14.08
CA THR A 87 7.09 6.06 -13.82
C THR A 87 5.84 6.05 -14.69
N GLY A 88 5.44 7.18 -15.28
CA GLY A 88 4.18 7.33 -16.00
C GLY A 88 2.93 7.22 -15.10
N ALA A 89 3.09 7.16 -13.79
CA ALA A 89 1.99 7.21 -12.84
C ALA A 89 1.45 8.63 -12.67
N ARG A 90 0.18 8.75 -12.31
CA ARG A 90 -0.25 9.90 -11.52
C ARG A 90 0.40 9.73 -10.15
N TYR A 91 1.06 10.77 -9.63
CA TYR A 91 1.76 10.64 -8.36
C TYR A 91 1.56 11.87 -7.46
N SER A 92 1.69 11.62 -6.17
CA SER A 92 1.84 12.62 -5.14
C SER A 92 2.90 12.16 -4.16
N TRP A 93 3.72 13.07 -3.66
CA TRP A 93 4.60 12.79 -2.54
C TRP A 93 4.74 14.02 -1.65
N ALA A 94 5.01 13.79 -0.38
CA ALA A 94 5.25 14.86 0.57
C ALA A 94 6.23 14.47 1.66
N VAL A 95 7.02 15.45 2.07
CA VAL A 95 7.76 15.49 3.34
C VAL A 95 7.22 16.64 4.15
N SER A 96 6.74 16.37 5.35
CA SER A 96 6.19 17.35 6.26
C SER A 96 6.81 17.24 7.64
N LYS A 97 7.14 18.39 8.27
CA LYS A 97 7.39 18.47 9.71
C LYS A 97 6.08 18.40 10.47
N VAL A 98 6.08 17.68 11.60
CA VAL A 98 4.94 17.68 12.52
C VAL A 98 5.31 18.42 13.78
N ASN A 99 4.52 19.46 14.08
CA ASN A 99 4.66 20.25 15.29
C ASN A 99 3.31 20.33 15.99
N ASP A 100 3.21 19.81 17.21
CA ASP A 100 1.98 19.77 18.00
C ASP A 100 0.73 19.26 17.22
N GLY A 101 0.93 18.18 16.46
CA GLY A 101 -0.13 17.56 15.66
C GLY A 101 -0.51 18.33 14.38
N SER A 102 0.22 19.37 14.02
CA SER A 102 0.06 20.14 12.78
C SER A 102 1.15 19.80 11.78
N CYS A 103 0.79 19.71 10.51
CA CYS A 103 1.69 19.41 9.40
C CYS A 103 2.17 20.68 8.71
N ALA A 104 3.49 20.84 8.59
CA ALA A 104 4.13 21.90 7.81
C ALA A 104 4.91 21.28 6.66
N LYS A 105 4.45 21.47 5.42
CA LYS A 105 5.10 20.94 4.22
C LYS A 105 6.53 21.50 4.08
N VAL A 106 7.49 20.62 3.89
CA VAL A 106 8.90 20.93 3.61
C VAL A 106 9.22 20.75 2.13
N ALA A 107 8.76 19.65 1.56
CA ALA A 107 8.91 19.35 0.14
C ALA A 107 7.72 18.48 -0.33
N GLY A 108 7.52 18.42 -1.64
CA GLY A 108 6.48 17.56 -2.21
C GLY A 108 5.84 18.15 -3.44
N THR A 109 5.27 17.27 -4.24
CA THR A 109 4.57 17.60 -5.49
C THR A 109 3.18 16.98 -5.45
N ASN A 110 2.17 17.69 -6.00
CA ASN A 110 0.77 17.28 -6.03
C ASN A 110 0.18 16.95 -4.65
N THR A 111 0.64 17.63 -3.59
CA THR A 111 0.37 17.25 -2.20
C THR A 111 -1.10 17.35 -1.80
N ALA A 112 -1.89 18.16 -2.51
CA ALA A 112 -3.33 18.33 -2.30
C ALA A 112 -4.19 17.42 -3.21
N ASP A 113 -3.57 16.73 -4.18
CA ASP A 113 -4.30 15.86 -5.10
C ASP A 113 -4.86 14.66 -4.37
N SER A 114 -6.15 14.38 -4.61
CA SER A 114 -6.81 13.17 -4.13
C SER A 114 -6.41 11.99 -4.99
N LEU A 115 -5.61 11.08 -4.44
CA LEU A 115 -5.15 9.85 -5.08
C LEU A 115 -5.60 8.62 -4.27
N PRO A 116 -5.57 7.41 -4.87
CA PRO A 116 -5.82 6.19 -4.14
C PRO A 116 -4.94 6.06 -2.89
N LEU A 117 -5.55 5.67 -1.78
CA LEU A 117 -4.88 5.40 -0.51
C LEU A 117 -4.43 3.94 -0.40
N ALA A 118 -5.07 3.05 -1.14
CA ALA A 118 -4.96 1.61 -0.90
C ALA A 118 -5.05 1.34 0.62
N SER A 119 -4.22 0.49 1.18
CA SER A 119 -4.29 0.16 2.61
C SER A 119 -3.89 1.29 3.58
N ILE A 120 -3.46 2.47 3.11
CA ILE A 120 -3.26 3.61 4.02
C ILE A 120 -4.58 4.04 4.69
N PHE A 121 -5.74 3.79 4.06
CA PHE A 121 -7.04 4.07 4.69
C PHE A 121 -7.20 3.40 6.06
N LYS A 122 -6.48 2.30 6.33
CA LYS A 122 -6.49 1.58 7.62
C LYS A 122 -6.00 2.44 8.79
N THR A 123 -5.29 3.51 8.50
CA THR A 123 -4.94 4.52 9.53
C THR A 123 -6.18 5.23 10.08
N TYR A 124 -7.20 5.46 9.25
CA TYR A 124 -8.48 6.01 9.70
C TYR A 124 -9.30 4.98 10.49
N VAL A 125 -9.20 3.70 10.15
CA VAL A 125 -9.81 2.64 10.96
C VAL A 125 -9.12 2.57 12.32
N LEU A 126 -7.77 2.65 12.36
CA LEU A 126 -7.02 2.70 13.62
C LEU A 126 -7.39 3.95 14.44
N TYR A 127 -7.58 5.10 13.78
CA TYR A 127 -8.02 6.32 14.44
C TYR A 127 -9.41 6.17 15.06
N ALA A 128 -10.34 5.50 14.38
CA ALA A 128 -11.67 5.18 14.94
C ALA A 128 -11.57 4.21 16.13
N VAL A 129 -10.66 3.24 16.09
CA VAL A 129 -10.32 2.37 17.24
C VAL A 129 -9.79 3.20 18.40
N GLU A 130 -8.83 4.08 18.14
CA GLU A 130 -8.24 4.98 19.12
C GLU A 130 -9.28 5.87 19.80
N ASP A 131 -10.17 6.49 19.03
CA ASP A 131 -11.26 7.32 19.57
C ASP A 131 -12.19 6.51 20.46
N ALA A 132 -12.56 5.30 20.08
CA ALA A 132 -13.41 4.42 20.86
C ALA A 132 -12.73 3.95 22.17
N ILE A 133 -11.43 3.67 22.14
CA ILE A 133 -10.61 3.35 23.33
C ILE A 133 -10.55 4.55 24.29
N ARG A 134 -10.29 5.74 23.76
CA ARG A 134 -10.22 6.98 24.56
C ARG A 134 -11.59 7.32 25.19
N ALA A 135 -12.67 7.04 24.47
CA ALA A 135 -14.04 7.21 24.98
C ALA A 135 -14.47 6.11 25.95
N GLY A 136 -13.69 5.06 26.16
CA GLY A 136 -14.02 3.91 27.00
C GLY A 136 -15.15 3.03 26.46
N THR A 137 -15.50 3.15 25.17
CA THR A 137 -16.55 2.33 24.52
C THR A 137 -15.99 1.07 23.86
N LEU A 138 -14.65 0.94 23.80
CA LEU A 138 -13.90 -0.21 23.32
C LEU A 138 -12.68 -0.42 24.21
N GLY A 139 -12.33 -1.69 24.46
CA GLY A 139 -11.12 -2.09 25.17
C GLY A 139 -10.15 -2.83 24.24
N TRP A 140 -8.83 -2.69 24.47
CA TRP A 140 -7.83 -3.46 23.72
C TRP A 140 -7.97 -4.97 23.87
N GLY A 141 -8.54 -5.42 25.01
CA GLY A 141 -8.82 -6.82 25.30
C GLY A 141 -10.17 -7.32 24.79
N ASP A 142 -11.05 -6.45 24.27
CA ASP A 142 -12.33 -6.87 23.71
C ASP A 142 -12.12 -7.89 22.59
N LEU A 143 -13.01 -8.90 22.50
CA LEU A 143 -12.85 -10.02 21.60
C LEU A 143 -13.64 -9.81 20.32
N LEU A 144 -13.00 -10.15 19.20
CA LEU A 144 -13.56 -10.21 17.86
C LEU A 144 -13.57 -11.66 17.40
N THR A 145 -14.66 -12.13 16.82
CA THR A 145 -14.76 -13.50 16.32
C THR A 145 -14.42 -13.56 14.82
N ILE A 146 -13.45 -14.39 14.45
CA ILE A 146 -13.11 -14.66 13.06
C ILE A 146 -14.28 -15.39 12.39
N THR A 147 -14.81 -14.83 11.31
CA THR A 147 -15.89 -15.45 10.53
C THR A 147 -15.35 -16.10 9.25
N ALA A 148 -16.06 -17.13 8.75
CA ALA A 148 -15.70 -17.75 7.47
C ALA A 148 -15.72 -16.76 6.29
N GLU A 149 -16.64 -15.79 6.31
CA GLU A 149 -16.72 -14.76 5.27
C GLU A 149 -15.55 -13.78 5.35
N ALA A 150 -15.15 -13.36 6.56
CA ALA A 150 -14.01 -12.47 6.72
C ALA A 150 -12.69 -13.12 6.23
N LYS A 151 -12.51 -14.42 6.44
CA LYS A 151 -11.34 -15.17 5.95
C LYS A 151 -11.19 -15.16 4.42
N LYS A 152 -12.28 -15.01 3.66
CA LYS A 152 -12.23 -14.94 2.19
C LYS A 152 -11.54 -13.67 1.66
N LEU A 153 -11.32 -12.67 2.49
CA LEU A 153 -10.63 -11.43 2.13
C LEU A 153 -9.10 -11.58 2.08
N GLY A 154 -8.59 -12.72 2.50
CA GLY A 154 -7.17 -12.93 2.74
C GLY A 154 -6.73 -12.38 4.09
N SER A 155 -5.91 -13.14 4.77
CA SER A 155 -5.29 -12.77 6.03
C SER A 155 -3.79 -12.99 5.90
N SER A 156 -3.00 -12.09 6.46
CA SER A 156 -1.53 -12.19 6.49
C SER A 156 -1.01 -12.38 7.93
N GLY A 157 -1.87 -12.79 8.84
CA GLY A 157 -1.48 -12.92 10.24
C GLY A 157 -2.35 -13.88 11.05
N PHE A 158 -3.47 -14.32 10.48
CA PHE A 158 -4.43 -15.21 11.13
C PHE A 158 -4.89 -16.35 10.20
N ASP A 159 -4.09 -16.67 9.16
CA ASP A 159 -4.45 -17.67 8.14
C ASP A 159 -4.70 -19.05 8.76
N GLU A 160 -3.90 -19.43 9.75
CA GLU A 160 -3.97 -20.73 10.44
C GLU A 160 -5.16 -20.81 11.42
N LEU A 161 -5.76 -19.69 11.80
CA LEU A 161 -6.85 -19.69 12.78
C LEU A 161 -8.20 -20.06 12.13
N PRO A 162 -8.93 -21.07 12.64
CA PRO A 162 -10.22 -21.43 12.08
C PRO A 162 -11.30 -20.39 12.38
N PRO A 163 -12.38 -20.35 11.58
CA PRO A 163 -13.60 -19.59 11.93
C PRO A 163 -14.11 -19.97 13.32
N GLY A 164 -14.62 -19.00 14.07
CA GLY A 164 -15.04 -19.14 15.46
C GLY A 164 -13.94 -18.81 16.48
N THR A 165 -12.65 -18.73 16.05
CA THR A 165 -11.57 -18.27 16.93
C THR A 165 -11.78 -16.81 17.32
N GLN A 166 -11.49 -16.49 18.57
CA GLN A 166 -11.54 -15.14 19.09
C GLN A 166 -10.13 -14.52 19.14
N ILE A 167 -10.01 -13.29 18.68
CA ILE A 167 -8.80 -12.47 18.76
C ILE A 167 -9.14 -11.14 19.44
N SER A 168 -8.18 -10.54 20.13
CA SER A 168 -8.41 -9.25 20.77
C SER A 168 -8.39 -8.10 19.75
N VAL A 169 -9.01 -6.97 20.10
CA VAL A 169 -8.92 -5.71 19.36
C VAL A 169 -7.46 -5.31 19.14
N ARG A 170 -6.59 -5.49 20.16
CA ARG A 170 -5.17 -5.20 20.07
C ARG A 170 -4.47 -6.06 19.00
N GLN A 171 -4.76 -7.37 18.97
CA GLN A 171 -4.20 -8.27 17.96
C GLN A 171 -4.69 -7.91 16.55
N ALA A 172 -5.99 -7.66 16.41
CA ALA A 172 -6.57 -7.26 15.13
C ALA A 172 -5.97 -5.94 14.62
N ALA A 173 -5.87 -4.91 15.48
CA ALA A 173 -5.26 -3.62 15.12
C ALA A 173 -3.78 -3.76 14.75
N GLY A 174 -3.01 -4.57 15.49
CA GLY A 174 -1.61 -4.88 15.18
C GLY A 174 -1.48 -5.49 13.78
N LYS A 175 -2.21 -6.55 13.47
CA LYS A 175 -2.15 -7.20 12.15
C LYS A 175 -2.72 -6.34 11.02
N MET A 176 -3.76 -5.57 11.28
CA MET A 176 -4.30 -4.59 10.32
C MET A 176 -3.21 -3.59 9.86
N ILE A 177 -2.38 -3.13 10.75
CA ILE A 177 -1.32 -2.15 10.43
C ILE A 177 -0.06 -2.85 9.95
N ALA A 178 0.50 -3.78 10.71
CA ALA A 178 1.79 -4.41 10.43
C ALA A 178 1.79 -5.21 9.12
N THR A 179 0.91 -6.18 9.00
CA THR A 179 0.81 -7.04 7.81
C THR A 179 -0.29 -6.63 6.85
N SER A 180 -0.96 -5.50 7.11
CA SER A 180 -2.07 -5.01 6.29
C SER A 180 -3.25 -6.00 6.19
N ASP A 181 -3.52 -6.77 7.24
CA ASP A 181 -4.52 -7.84 7.26
C ASP A 181 -5.93 -7.32 6.95
N ASN A 182 -6.53 -7.84 5.87
CA ASN A 182 -7.83 -7.39 5.39
C ASN A 182 -8.99 -7.93 6.23
N MET A 183 -8.86 -9.16 6.73
CA MET A 183 -9.84 -9.77 7.61
C MET A 183 -9.93 -8.99 8.94
N ALA A 184 -8.78 -8.74 9.56
CA ALA A 184 -8.72 -7.95 10.80
C ALA A 184 -9.31 -6.55 10.61
N THR A 185 -9.09 -5.94 9.44
CA THR A 185 -9.67 -4.63 9.10
C THR A 185 -11.20 -4.68 9.15
N ASP A 186 -11.83 -5.64 8.47
CA ASP A 186 -13.29 -5.74 8.42
C ASP A 186 -13.90 -6.20 9.77
N LEU A 187 -13.19 -6.99 10.57
CA LEU A 187 -13.61 -7.30 11.94
C LEU A 187 -13.64 -6.04 12.82
N LEU A 188 -12.64 -5.17 12.71
CA LEU A 188 -12.61 -3.89 13.43
C LEU A 188 -13.70 -2.93 12.94
N ILE A 189 -13.88 -2.78 11.62
CA ILE A 189 -14.97 -1.96 11.05
C ILE A 189 -16.33 -2.52 11.49
N GLY A 190 -16.50 -3.83 11.47
CA GLY A 190 -17.75 -4.48 11.94
C GLY A 190 -18.05 -4.22 13.41
N ARG A 191 -17.00 -4.17 14.27
CA ARG A 191 -17.15 -3.86 15.71
C ARG A 191 -17.48 -2.38 15.97
N LEU A 192 -16.92 -1.47 15.18
CA LEU A 192 -17.07 -0.02 15.34
C LEU A 192 -18.30 0.53 14.60
N GLY A 193 -18.68 -0.09 13.48
CA GLY A 193 -19.57 0.45 12.46
C GLY A 193 -18.86 1.43 11.52
N THR A 194 -19.27 1.46 10.24
CA THR A 194 -18.67 2.32 9.20
C THR A 194 -18.76 3.81 9.54
N GLN A 195 -19.87 4.23 10.21
CA GLN A 195 -20.03 5.62 10.65
C GLN A 195 -18.96 6.07 11.65
N ALA A 196 -18.35 5.15 12.43
CA ALA A 196 -17.23 5.52 13.28
C ALA A 196 -16.00 5.89 12.45
N VAL A 197 -15.75 5.19 11.35
CA VAL A 197 -14.66 5.51 10.42
C VAL A 197 -14.95 6.81 9.65
N GLU A 198 -16.19 7.05 9.25
CA GLU A 198 -16.62 8.32 8.64
C GLU A 198 -16.36 9.51 9.59
N ARG A 199 -16.70 9.37 10.87
CA ARG A 199 -16.36 10.39 11.88
C ARG A 199 -14.85 10.54 12.05
N ALA A 200 -14.09 9.46 11.98
CA ALA A 200 -12.63 9.50 12.05
C ALA A 200 -12.01 10.27 10.88
N LEU A 201 -12.53 10.14 9.65
CA LEU A 201 -12.12 10.96 8.50
C LEU A 201 -12.27 12.46 8.80
N VAL A 202 -13.47 12.86 9.27
CA VAL A 202 -13.75 14.27 9.62
C VAL A 202 -12.83 14.73 10.75
N SER A 203 -12.71 13.97 11.82
CA SER A 203 -11.91 14.33 12.99
C SER A 203 -10.41 14.36 12.70
N ALA A 204 -9.93 13.49 11.81
CA ALA A 204 -8.56 13.52 11.31
C ALA A 204 -8.28 14.69 10.37
N GLY A 205 -9.31 15.40 9.90
CA GLY A 205 -9.19 16.55 9.01
C GLY A 205 -8.97 16.16 7.54
N HIS A 206 -9.57 15.08 7.10
CA HIS A 206 -9.59 14.69 5.68
C HIS A 206 -10.22 15.82 4.84
N HIS A 207 -9.63 16.15 3.68
CA HIS A 207 -10.06 17.29 2.88
C HIS A 207 -11.46 17.08 2.26
N ASP A 208 -11.81 15.84 1.92
CA ASP A 208 -13.10 15.46 1.32
C ASP A 208 -13.63 14.14 1.91
N PRO A 209 -14.13 14.14 3.17
CA PRO A 209 -14.66 12.93 3.78
C PRO A 209 -15.93 12.43 3.09
N ALA A 210 -16.64 13.30 2.37
CA ALA A 210 -17.88 12.94 1.65
C ALA A 210 -17.61 12.00 0.48
N SER A 211 -16.44 12.08 -0.16
CA SER A 211 -16.05 11.18 -1.26
C SER A 211 -16.00 9.71 -0.86
N MET A 212 -15.79 9.44 0.45
CA MET A 212 -15.76 8.10 1.03
C MET A 212 -17.01 7.79 1.87
N THR A 213 -18.11 8.51 1.69
CA THR A 213 -19.39 8.26 2.39
C THR A 213 -20.45 7.77 1.39
N PRO A 214 -21.09 6.60 1.62
CA PRO A 214 -20.91 5.69 2.75
C PRO A 214 -19.54 5.01 2.71
N PHE A 215 -18.90 4.90 3.88
CA PHE A 215 -17.55 4.29 3.95
C PHE A 215 -17.62 2.79 3.62
N PRO A 216 -16.92 2.34 2.55
CA PRO A 216 -16.96 0.94 2.16
C PRO A 216 -15.98 0.12 2.98
N THR A 217 -16.39 -1.09 3.38
CA THR A 217 -15.49 -2.09 3.98
C THR A 217 -14.53 -2.67 2.94
N MET A 218 -13.49 -3.40 3.38
CA MET A 218 -12.60 -4.15 2.48
C MET A 218 -13.40 -5.09 1.57
N ARG A 219 -14.33 -5.87 2.15
CA ARG A 219 -15.17 -6.80 1.41
C ARG A 219 -15.98 -6.10 0.32
N GLN A 220 -16.55 -4.95 0.65
CA GLN A 220 -17.38 -4.17 -0.28
C GLN A 220 -16.55 -3.63 -1.45
N ILE A 221 -15.39 -3.03 -1.20
CA ILE A 221 -14.49 -2.55 -2.26
C ILE A 221 -13.97 -3.72 -3.12
N PHE A 222 -13.65 -4.85 -2.51
CA PHE A 222 -13.20 -6.03 -3.26
C PHE A 222 -14.33 -6.59 -4.14
N ALA A 223 -15.57 -6.62 -3.63
CA ALA A 223 -16.71 -7.06 -4.42
C ALA A 223 -17.02 -6.11 -5.58
N VAL A 224 -16.88 -4.81 -5.38
CA VAL A 224 -17.07 -3.79 -6.43
C VAL A 224 -15.93 -3.84 -7.46
N GLY A 225 -14.66 -3.86 -7.01
CA GLY A 225 -13.51 -3.76 -7.90
C GLY A 225 -13.19 -5.05 -8.65
N TRP A 226 -13.39 -6.20 -8.02
CA TRP A 226 -12.88 -7.49 -8.52
C TRP A 226 -13.86 -8.66 -8.36
N GLY A 227 -15.07 -8.43 -7.87
CA GLY A 227 -16.04 -9.49 -7.61
C GLY A 227 -16.98 -9.78 -8.79
N ASN A 228 -17.70 -10.91 -8.71
CA ASN A 228 -18.81 -11.27 -9.57
C ASN A 228 -20.16 -11.04 -8.83
N PRO A 229 -21.16 -10.44 -9.52
CA PRO A 229 -21.13 -9.87 -10.86
C PRO A 229 -20.25 -8.61 -10.96
N ASP A 230 -19.83 -8.27 -12.21
CA ASP A 230 -19.13 -7.01 -12.46
C ASP A 230 -20.07 -5.81 -12.32
N VAL A 231 -19.78 -4.95 -11.34
CA VAL A 231 -20.58 -3.75 -11.07
C VAL A 231 -19.75 -2.45 -11.19
N ARG A 232 -18.52 -2.54 -11.75
CA ARG A 232 -17.57 -1.42 -11.79
C ARG A 232 -18.08 -0.20 -12.55
N GLU A 233 -18.66 -0.38 -13.73
CA GLU A 233 -19.24 0.74 -14.51
C GLU A 233 -20.46 1.36 -13.79
N GLN A 234 -21.25 0.53 -13.14
CA GLN A 234 -22.38 0.97 -12.31
C GLN A 234 -21.89 1.81 -11.13
N TRP A 235 -20.84 1.32 -10.44
CA TRP A 235 -20.21 2.04 -9.32
C TRP A 235 -19.60 3.38 -9.74
N LYS A 236 -18.93 3.41 -10.90
CA LYS A 236 -18.28 4.61 -11.44
C LYS A 236 -19.26 5.76 -11.67
N SER A 237 -20.46 5.43 -12.18
CA SER A 237 -21.50 6.39 -12.51
C SER A 237 -22.50 6.65 -11.37
N ALA A 238 -22.40 5.89 -10.25
CA ALA A 238 -23.38 5.93 -9.18
C ALA A 238 -23.28 7.21 -8.34
N SER A 239 -24.43 7.78 -7.98
CA SER A 239 -24.54 8.79 -6.94
C SER A 239 -24.18 8.21 -5.56
N PRO A 240 -23.89 9.02 -4.53
CA PRO A 240 -23.65 8.50 -3.16
C PRO A 240 -24.80 7.60 -2.64
N SER A 241 -26.06 7.93 -2.94
CA SER A 241 -27.22 7.11 -2.57
C SER A 241 -27.23 5.77 -3.29
N ASP A 242 -26.89 5.74 -4.59
CA ASP A 242 -26.85 4.51 -5.38
C ASP A 242 -25.64 3.65 -4.97
N ARG A 243 -24.50 4.26 -4.62
CA ARG A 243 -23.37 3.54 -4.01
C ARG A 243 -23.75 2.86 -2.73
N ALA A 244 -24.55 3.51 -1.87
CA ALA A 244 -25.08 2.89 -0.65
C ALA A 244 -25.95 1.66 -0.96
N VAL A 245 -26.74 1.69 -2.03
CA VAL A 245 -27.51 0.52 -2.49
C VAL A 245 -26.57 -0.58 -2.96
N LEU A 246 -25.63 -0.27 -3.85
CA LEU A 246 -24.66 -1.23 -4.38
C LEU A 246 -23.84 -1.91 -3.26
N LEU A 247 -23.38 -1.14 -2.26
CA LEU A 247 -22.66 -1.70 -1.11
C LEU A 247 -23.51 -2.67 -0.28
N ARG A 248 -24.81 -2.39 -0.10
CA ARG A 248 -25.74 -3.32 0.56
C ARG A 248 -25.95 -4.60 -0.26
N GLU A 249 -26.13 -4.46 -1.57
CA GLU A 249 -26.31 -5.58 -2.49
C GLU A 249 -25.07 -6.47 -2.55
N THR A 250 -23.88 -5.89 -2.64
CA THR A 250 -22.62 -6.67 -2.59
C THR A 250 -22.44 -7.39 -1.26
N ASN A 251 -22.90 -6.78 -0.16
CA ASN A 251 -22.80 -7.38 1.17
C ASN A 251 -23.80 -8.56 1.37
N ALA A 252 -24.92 -8.55 0.64
CA ALA A 252 -25.94 -9.60 0.71
C ALA A 252 -25.52 -10.89 -0.03
N ARG A 253 -24.43 -10.89 -0.78
CA ARG A 253 -23.93 -12.03 -1.57
C ARG A 253 -22.58 -12.50 -1.05
N PRO A 254 -22.23 -13.81 -1.14
CA PRO A 254 -20.87 -14.26 -0.87
C PRO A 254 -19.86 -13.54 -1.78
N TYR A 255 -18.71 -13.15 -1.25
CA TYR A 255 -17.64 -12.60 -2.08
C TYR A 255 -17.07 -13.69 -3.00
N GLN A 256 -17.10 -13.43 -4.29
CA GLN A 256 -16.57 -14.30 -5.33
C GLN A 256 -15.63 -13.46 -6.23
N PRO A 257 -14.30 -13.54 -6.03
CA PRO A 257 -13.35 -12.84 -6.89
C PRO A 257 -13.41 -13.38 -8.31
N ASP A 258 -13.25 -12.50 -9.29
CA ASP A 258 -13.06 -12.86 -10.68
C ASP A 258 -11.56 -13.01 -10.97
N PRO A 259 -11.06 -14.22 -11.29
CA PRO A 259 -9.64 -14.44 -11.53
C PRO A 259 -9.05 -13.59 -12.67
N GLU A 260 -9.85 -13.26 -13.68
CA GLU A 260 -9.40 -12.48 -14.84
C GLU A 260 -9.22 -11.00 -14.50
N ARG A 261 -9.88 -10.51 -13.43
CA ARG A 261 -9.83 -9.11 -13.01
C ARG A 261 -8.88 -8.82 -11.86
N THR A 262 -8.28 -9.84 -11.24
CA THR A 262 -7.43 -9.68 -10.04
C THR A 262 -6.25 -8.73 -10.23
N ARG A 263 -5.84 -8.43 -11.46
CA ARG A 263 -4.79 -7.48 -11.81
C ARG A 263 -5.30 -6.22 -12.53
N SER A 264 -6.62 -6.03 -12.59
CA SER A 264 -7.23 -4.84 -13.18
C SER A 264 -7.32 -3.71 -12.14
N PRO A 265 -6.89 -2.47 -12.43
CA PRO A 265 -7.00 -1.36 -11.49
C PRO A 265 -8.46 -1.04 -11.13
N GLY A 266 -8.82 -1.21 -9.85
CA GLY A 266 -10.14 -0.81 -9.34
C GLY A 266 -10.31 0.71 -9.30
N SER A 267 -9.22 1.43 -9.08
CA SER A 267 -9.16 2.90 -9.07
C SER A 267 -9.60 3.54 -10.40
N ALA A 268 -9.47 2.85 -11.53
CA ALA A 268 -9.99 3.31 -12.82
C ALA A 268 -11.52 3.48 -12.85
N TYR A 269 -12.19 2.82 -11.92
CA TYR A 269 -13.65 2.86 -11.73
C TYR A 269 -14.05 3.60 -10.44
N GLY A 270 -13.10 4.14 -9.70
CA GLY A 270 -13.34 4.74 -8.39
C GLY A 270 -13.63 3.72 -7.28
N ALA A 271 -13.31 2.43 -7.49
CA ALA A 271 -13.42 1.38 -6.48
C ALA A 271 -12.18 1.35 -5.59
N GLU A 272 -12.03 2.40 -4.78
CA GLU A 272 -10.86 2.65 -3.93
C GLU A 272 -11.22 3.66 -2.83
N TRP A 273 -10.35 3.81 -1.84
CA TRP A 273 -10.35 4.91 -0.87
C TRP A 273 -9.40 6.00 -1.36
N TYR A 274 -9.77 7.26 -1.16
CA TYR A 274 -9.03 8.39 -1.70
C TYR A 274 -8.60 9.35 -0.59
N GLY A 275 -7.48 10.04 -0.82
CA GLY A 275 -6.98 11.10 0.04
C GLY A 275 -5.70 11.71 -0.51
N SER A 276 -5.33 12.86 0.01
CA SER A 276 -4.12 13.57 -0.38
C SER A 276 -2.93 13.25 0.52
N ALA A 277 -1.72 13.59 0.09
CA ALA A 277 -0.54 13.50 0.95
C ALA A 277 -0.67 14.36 2.22
N GLU A 278 -1.41 15.46 2.14
CA GLU A 278 -1.73 16.31 3.30
C GLU A 278 -2.67 15.61 4.28
N ASP A 279 -3.65 14.83 3.79
CA ASP A 279 -4.53 14.02 4.64
C ASP A 279 -3.75 12.91 5.35
N ILE A 280 -2.84 12.27 4.63
CA ILE A 280 -1.95 11.25 5.19
C ILE A 280 -1.13 11.85 6.34
N CYS A 281 -0.55 13.05 6.15
CA CYS A 281 0.17 13.72 7.22
C CYS A 281 -0.74 13.98 8.43
N ARG A 282 -1.94 14.53 8.21
CA ARG A 282 -2.88 14.86 9.28
C ARG A 282 -3.28 13.64 10.11
N VAL A 283 -3.63 12.52 9.48
CA VAL A 283 -4.03 11.32 10.23
C VAL A 283 -2.88 10.74 11.02
N HIS A 284 -1.65 10.69 10.46
CA HIS A 284 -0.47 10.25 11.21
C HIS A 284 -0.17 11.15 12.41
N ALA A 285 -0.16 12.46 12.20
CA ALA A 285 0.12 13.43 13.27
C ALA A 285 -0.90 13.33 14.41
N ARG A 286 -2.18 13.13 14.08
CA ARG A 286 -3.24 13.02 15.09
C ARG A 286 -3.18 11.69 15.85
N LEU A 287 -2.97 10.55 15.16
CA LEU A 287 -2.75 9.26 15.80
C LEU A 287 -1.62 9.33 16.83
N GLN A 288 -0.48 9.91 16.45
CA GLN A 288 0.66 10.00 17.37
C GLN A 288 0.40 10.95 18.54
N ARG A 289 -0.27 12.07 18.32
CA ARG A 289 -0.63 13.03 19.38
C ARG A 289 -1.63 12.43 20.37
N ASN A 290 -2.58 11.66 19.88
CA ASN A 290 -3.65 11.09 20.69
C ASN A 290 -3.25 9.79 21.40
N ALA A 291 -2.13 9.17 21.01
CA ALA A 291 -1.63 7.90 21.55
C ALA A 291 -1.06 8.05 22.96
N VAL A 292 -1.90 8.51 23.89
CA VAL A 292 -1.56 8.71 25.32
C VAL A 292 -2.57 7.98 26.22
N GLY A 293 -2.17 7.68 27.45
CA GLY A 293 -3.04 7.00 28.41
C GLY A 293 -3.54 5.65 27.85
N PRO A 294 -4.86 5.38 27.85
CA PRO A 294 -5.41 4.12 27.34
C PRO A 294 -5.08 3.87 25.86
N ALA A 295 -4.85 4.92 25.06
CA ALA A 295 -4.54 4.83 23.64
C ALA A 295 -3.03 4.68 23.35
N ALA A 296 -2.14 4.74 24.33
CA ALA A 296 -0.69 4.60 24.16
C ALA A 296 -0.26 3.42 23.25
N PRO A 297 -0.93 2.25 23.27
CA PRO A 297 -0.59 1.13 22.41
C PRO A 297 -0.62 1.43 20.89
N VAL A 298 -1.27 2.51 20.45
CA VAL A 298 -1.32 2.91 19.03
C VAL A 298 0.09 3.17 18.49
N ARG A 299 0.99 3.74 19.28
CA ARG A 299 2.39 3.95 18.86
C ARG A 299 3.12 2.64 18.56
N ASP A 300 2.96 1.64 19.42
CA ASP A 300 3.56 0.31 19.21
C ASP A 300 2.96 -0.37 17.98
N ILE A 301 1.62 -0.30 17.82
CA ILE A 301 0.91 -0.84 16.65
C ILE A 301 1.46 -0.26 15.35
N MET A 302 1.64 1.06 15.29
CA MET A 302 2.18 1.73 14.11
C MET A 302 3.64 1.38 13.84
N ALA A 303 4.42 1.04 14.85
CA ALA A 303 5.86 0.77 14.75
C ALA A 303 6.21 -0.72 14.66
N GLU A 304 5.23 -1.63 14.71
CA GLU A 304 5.46 -3.09 14.72
C GLU A 304 6.22 -3.56 13.47
N GLU A 305 5.84 -3.05 12.28
CA GLU A 305 6.46 -3.42 11.00
C GLU A 305 6.59 -2.17 10.11
N PRO A 306 7.64 -1.35 10.29
CA PRO A 306 7.76 -0.09 9.54
C PRO A 306 8.10 -0.27 8.05
N GLY A 307 8.51 -1.47 7.61
CA GLY A 307 8.75 -1.79 6.21
C GLY A 307 9.91 -1.03 5.56
N ILE A 308 10.71 -0.31 6.34
CA ILE A 308 11.88 0.43 5.90
C ILE A 308 13.02 0.23 6.90
N ASP A 309 14.19 -0.08 6.37
CA ASP A 309 15.41 -0.23 7.16
C ASP A 309 16.14 1.12 7.22
N LEU A 310 16.01 1.79 8.37
CA LEU A 310 16.69 3.05 8.71
C LEU A 310 17.46 2.88 10.01
N ASP A 311 18.58 3.60 10.17
CA ASP A 311 19.39 3.55 11.38
C ASP A 311 18.57 4.07 12.59
N ARG A 312 18.34 3.21 13.57
CA ARG A 312 17.55 3.53 14.77
C ARG A 312 18.22 4.55 15.69
N ARG A 313 19.50 4.82 15.51
CA ARG A 313 20.21 5.92 16.20
C ARG A 313 19.81 7.27 15.65
N ASP A 314 19.52 7.35 14.35
CA ASP A 314 19.04 8.56 13.68
C ASP A 314 17.52 8.69 13.79
N TRP A 315 16.81 7.55 13.74
CA TRP A 315 15.36 7.44 13.72
C TRP A 315 14.84 6.53 14.85
N PRO A 316 14.83 6.98 16.11
CA PRO A 316 14.45 6.14 17.26
C PRO A 316 13.00 5.64 17.21
N TYR A 317 12.10 6.37 16.53
CA TYR A 317 10.73 5.93 16.31
C TYR A 317 10.36 6.01 14.83
N ILE A 318 9.72 4.95 14.32
CA ILE A 318 9.18 4.89 12.96
C ILE A 318 7.87 4.13 13.02
N GLY A 319 6.75 4.84 12.81
CA GLY A 319 5.43 4.26 12.60
C GLY A 319 5.07 4.31 11.12
N ALA A 320 4.46 3.26 10.58
CA ALA A 320 4.24 3.16 9.14
C ALA A 320 2.89 2.57 8.76
N LYS A 321 2.45 2.90 7.55
CA LYS A 321 1.45 2.14 6.81
C LYS A 321 1.72 2.23 5.31
N ALA A 322 1.82 1.09 4.68
CA ALA A 322 1.91 0.98 3.23
C ALA A 322 0.62 0.35 2.66
N GLY A 323 0.44 0.49 1.37
CA GLY A 323 -0.68 -0.13 0.66
C GLY A 323 -0.37 -0.38 -0.80
N ASN A 324 -0.97 -1.44 -1.32
CA ASN A 324 -0.98 -1.72 -2.75
C ASN A 324 -2.30 -2.38 -3.13
N LEU A 325 -2.81 -1.96 -4.27
CA LEU A 325 -3.87 -2.61 -5.03
C LEU A 325 -3.44 -2.61 -6.50
N PRO A 326 -4.07 -3.38 -7.38
CA PRO A 326 -3.73 -3.34 -8.80
C PRO A 326 -3.75 -1.91 -9.35
N GLY A 327 -2.59 -1.42 -9.80
CA GLY A 327 -2.41 -0.06 -10.28
C GLY A 327 -2.12 1.00 -9.19
N ASP A 328 -2.19 0.66 -7.92
CA ASP A 328 -2.00 1.60 -6.82
C ASP A 328 -0.88 1.15 -5.90
N LEU A 329 0.04 2.06 -5.61
CA LEU A 329 1.17 1.83 -4.72
C LEU A 329 1.33 3.04 -3.79
N THR A 330 1.27 2.80 -2.48
CA THR A 330 1.26 3.88 -1.50
C THR A 330 2.14 3.56 -0.31
N PHE A 331 2.83 4.57 0.21
CA PHE A 331 3.69 4.45 1.37
C PHE A 331 3.53 5.65 2.28
N SER A 332 3.54 5.43 3.59
CA SER A 332 3.53 6.52 4.57
C SER A 332 4.26 6.15 5.86
N TRP A 333 5.02 7.10 6.37
CA TRP A 333 5.75 6.99 7.64
C TRP A 333 5.54 8.24 8.47
N TYR A 334 5.39 8.04 9.77
CA TYR A 334 5.66 9.04 10.79
C TYR A 334 6.95 8.63 11.48
N ALA A 335 7.98 9.46 11.43
CA ALA A 335 9.28 9.15 12.00
C ALA A 335 9.75 10.29 12.90
N GLU A 336 10.32 9.95 14.04
CA GLU A 336 10.96 10.91 14.95
C GLU A 336 12.48 10.78 14.80
N ASP A 337 13.15 11.91 14.54
CA ASP A 337 14.60 11.95 14.49
C ASP A 337 15.22 12.00 15.90
N ARG A 338 16.55 11.90 15.98
CA ARG A 338 17.29 11.91 17.26
C ARG A 338 17.13 13.19 18.08
N THR A 339 16.62 14.27 17.49
CA THR A 339 16.31 15.53 18.19
C THR A 339 14.88 15.56 18.73
N GLY A 340 14.08 14.53 18.43
CA GLY A 340 12.66 14.47 18.74
C GLY A 340 11.77 15.21 17.73
N GLN A 341 12.34 15.74 16.63
CA GLN A 341 11.52 16.33 15.56
C GLN A 341 10.80 15.22 14.81
N ALA A 342 9.49 15.35 14.72
CA ALA A 342 8.65 14.42 13.97
C ALA A 342 8.48 14.83 12.52
N TRP A 343 8.46 13.83 11.64
CA TRP A 343 8.33 13.94 10.20
C TRP A 343 7.25 12.99 9.68
N VAL A 344 6.50 13.41 8.68
CA VAL A 344 5.69 12.51 7.88
C VAL A 344 6.21 12.51 6.46
N VAL A 345 6.49 11.32 5.94
CA VAL A 345 6.91 11.07 4.56
C VAL A 345 5.86 10.19 3.91
N SER A 346 5.32 10.62 2.76
CA SER A 346 4.30 9.85 2.03
C SER A 346 4.53 9.88 0.53
N PHE A 347 4.17 8.76 -0.11
CA PHE A 347 4.23 8.56 -1.56
C PHE A 347 2.97 7.84 -2.03
N GLN A 348 2.35 8.33 -3.09
CA GLN A 348 1.20 7.72 -3.74
C GLN A 348 1.46 7.69 -5.25
N LEU A 349 1.34 6.51 -5.85
CA LEU A 349 1.46 6.30 -7.29
C LEU A 349 0.23 5.53 -7.78
N ASN A 350 -0.37 6.00 -8.87
CA ASN A 350 -1.53 5.39 -9.49
C ASN A 350 -1.32 5.24 -10.99
N TRP A 351 -1.27 4.00 -11.45
CA TRP A 351 -1.13 3.64 -12.85
C TRP A 351 -2.46 3.12 -13.43
N PRO A 352 -2.70 3.30 -14.73
CA PRO A 352 -3.86 2.70 -15.40
C PRO A 352 -3.72 1.18 -15.62
N ARG A 353 -2.68 0.56 -15.04
CA ARG A 353 -2.34 -0.85 -15.20
C ARG A 353 -1.65 -1.43 -13.97
N TYR A 354 -1.64 -2.74 -13.87
CA TYR A 354 -0.84 -3.45 -12.87
C TYR A 354 0.65 -3.44 -13.24
N HIS A 355 1.50 -3.27 -12.24
CA HIS A 355 2.94 -3.50 -12.30
C HIS A 355 3.34 -4.61 -11.34
N SER A 356 4.49 -5.26 -11.61
CA SER A 356 5.04 -6.26 -10.70
C SER A 356 5.53 -5.62 -9.38
N PRO A 357 5.81 -6.44 -8.35
CA PRO A 357 6.42 -5.95 -7.11
C PRO A 357 7.74 -5.20 -7.29
N ASN A 358 8.42 -5.36 -8.43
CA ASN A 358 9.68 -4.64 -8.75
C ASN A 358 9.48 -3.12 -8.75
N ALA A 359 8.33 -2.63 -9.24
CA ALA A 359 8.01 -1.20 -9.20
C ALA A 359 8.01 -0.67 -7.76
N GLY A 360 7.42 -1.43 -6.81
CA GLY A 360 7.42 -1.08 -5.39
C GLY A 360 8.83 -1.08 -4.79
N GLY A 361 9.63 -2.10 -5.10
CA GLY A 361 11.02 -2.18 -4.67
C GLY A 361 11.85 -1.01 -5.19
N TRP A 362 11.66 -0.61 -6.44
CA TRP A 362 12.37 0.53 -7.02
C TRP A 362 11.96 1.86 -6.37
N VAL A 363 10.66 2.11 -6.19
CA VAL A 363 10.16 3.31 -5.48
C VAL A 363 10.71 3.36 -4.05
N MET A 364 10.81 2.21 -3.35
CA MET A 364 11.40 2.15 -2.01
C MET A 364 12.86 2.63 -2.00
N THR A 365 13.63 2.45 -3.09
CA THR A 365 15.00 2.97 -3.17
C THR A 365 15.06 4.50 -3.26
N ILE A 366 14.04 5.15 -3.86
CA ILE A 366 13.87 6.60 -3.86
C ILE A 366 13.57 7.07 -2.44
N ILE A 367 12.60 6.44 -1.78
CA ILE A 367 12.15 6.80 -0.45
C ILE A 367 13.29 6.73 0.59
N LYS A 368 14.13 5.68 0.54
CA LYS A 368 15.30 5.58 1.41
C LYS A 368 16.26 6.76 1.26
N GLN A 369 16.44 7.25 0.03
CA GLN A 369 17.30 8.41 -0.25
C GLN A 369 16.63 9.71 0.23
N VAL A 370 15.29 9.82 0.13
CA VAL A 370 14.53 10.95 0.72
C VAL A 370 14.76 11.03 2.23
N PHE A 371 14.68 9.93 2.97
CA PHE A 371 15.04 9.91 4.39
C PHE A 371 16.51 10.33 4.62
N GLY A 372 17.41 10.02 3.68
CA GLY A 372 18.81 10.45 3.72
C GLY A 372 19.02 11.95 3.59
N MET A 373 18.09 12.67 2.97
CA MET A 373 18.14 14.14 2.80
C MET A 373 17.53 14.91 3.99
N LEU A 374 16.82 14.23 4.90
CA LEU A 374 16.23 14.90 6.06
C LEU A 374 17.29 15.25 7.11
N PRO A 375 17.16 16.39 7.82
CA PRO A 375 17.99 16.71 8.98
C PRO A 375 17.91 15.60 10.03
N ARG A 376 19.04 15.31 10.67
CA ARG A 376 19.15 14.23 11.64
C ARG A 376 19.69 14.74 12.96
#